data_2b2f22787df83b2b68e854abc58d43a2
#
_entry.id   2b2f22787df83b2b68e854abc58d43a2
#
_cell.length_a   1.000
_cell.length_b   1.000
_cell.length_c   1.000
_cell.angle_alpha   90.00
_cell.angle_beta   90.00
_cell.angle_gamma   90.00
#
_symmetry.space_group_name_H-M   'P 1'
#
loop_
_entity.id
_entity.type
_entity.pdbx_description
1 polymer ?
#
loop_
_entity_poly.entity_id
_entity_poly.type
_entity_poly.pdbx_seq_one_letter_code
_entity_poly.pdbx_strand_id
1 'polypeptide(L)'
;MKKNVLMFAAFLIVSLAAFAQGQKRFNLYAVGFYNQENLFDTCHDEGKNDYEYLPAKGWNGMKYTNKLRNMAKALADMGTDKLPKVGCAFIGLSEVENHKVLDDLIEQAPLKARNMKYCHIEGPDRRGIDCAFLYNPSLFSVKNVKLVPYVQEKAKDSAYYTRGFLTVRGEMAGEDVAVIVCHWPSRFSGPFYRESG
;
A
#
# COMPACT_ATOMS: atom_id res chain seq x y z
N MET A 1 22.19 -63.66 14.06
CA MET A 1 22.68 -62.56 13.19
C MET A 1 21.58 -61.91 12.33
N LYS A 2 20.74 -62.64 11.58
CA LYS A 2 19.71 -62.07 10.70
C LYS A 2 18.67 -61.18 11.41
N LYS A 3 18.22 -61.53 12.60
CA LYS A 3 17.22 -60.70 13.38
C LYS A 3 17.77 -59.37 13.84
N ASN A 4 19.05 -59.28 14.18
CA ASN A 4 19.64 -58.00 14.64
C ASN A 4 19.92 -57.06 13.47
N VAL A 5 20.23 -57.59 12.28
CA VAL A 5 20.37 -56.79 11.06
C VAL A 5 19.03 -56.19 10.61
N LEU A 6 17.92 -56.97 10.74
CA LEU A 6 16.57 -56.49 10.39
C LEU A 6 16.11 -55.35 11.35
N MET A 7 16.43 -55.49 12.63
CA MET A 7 16.08 -54.47 13.65
C MET A 7 16.89 -53.19 13.44
N PHE A 8 18.17 -53.27 13.06
CA PHE A 8 19.01 -52.11 12.72
C PHE A 8 18.53 -51.40 11.45
N ALA A 9 18.12 -52.17 10.42
CA ALA A 9 17.56 -51.59 9.19
C ALA A 9 16.22 -50.88 9.47
N ALA A 10 15.34 -51.49 10.29
CA ALA A 10 14.08 -50.85 10.66
C ALA A 10 14.29 -49.56 11.47
N PHE A 11 15.27 -49.50 12.34
CA PHE A 11 15.59 -48.29 13.14
C PHE A 11 16.17 -47.18 12.25
N LEU A 12 16.96 -47.55 11.24
CA LEU A 12 17.54 -46.59 10.27
C LEU A 12 16.43 -45.98 9.39
N ILE A 13 15.45 -46.77 8.96
CA ILE A 13 14.31 -46.29 8.15
C ILE A 13 13.42 -45.33 8.96
N VAL A 14 13.14 -45.62 10.24
CA VAL A 14 12.34 -44.78 11.11
C VAL A 14 13.08 -43.47 11.43
N SER A 15 14.40 -43.52 11.63
CA SER A 15 15.16 -42.28 11.83
C SER A 15 15.25 -41.41 10.57
N LEU A 16 15.38 -42.00 9.37
CA LEU A 16 15.31 -41.26 8.11
C LEU A 16 13.94 -40.64 7.85
N ALA A 17 12.83 -41.31 8.23
CA ALA A 17 11.50 -40.78 8.14
C ALA A 17 11.26 -39.62 9.11
N ALA A 18 11.85 -39.63 10.30
CA ALA A 18 11.78 -38.54 11.27
C ALA A 18 12.52 -37.27 10.82
N PHE A 19 13.62 -37.42 10.06
CA PHE A 19 14.31 -36.29 9.44
C PHE A 19 13.59 -35.75 8.18
N ALA A 20 12.68 -36.50 7.60
CA ALA A 20 11.87 -36.08 6.45
C ALA A 20 10.62 -35.28 6.82
N GLN A 21 10.37 -34.99 8.10
CA GLN A 21 9.40 -33.98 8.50
C GLN A 21 9.96 -32.63 8.05
N GLY A 22 9.57 -32.24 6.83
CA GLY A 22 10.02 -31.02 6.21
C GLY A 22 9.82 -29.83 7.16
N GLN A 23 10.90 -29.13 7.49
CA GLN A 23 10.80 -27.84 8.18
C GLN A 23 9.78 -27.02 7.41
N LYS A 24 8.70 -26.63 8.07
CA LYS A 24 7.74 -25.65 7.51
C LYS A 24 8.55 -24.41 7.14
N ARG A 25 8.75 -24.20 5.86
CA ARG A 25 9.39 -22.97 5.35
C ARG A 25 8.33 -21.88 5.41
N PHE A 26 8.57 -20.91 6.25
CA PHE A 26 7.77 -19.69 6.28
C PHE A 26 8.38 -18.67 5.32
N ASN A 27 7.54 -18.06 4.50
CA ASN A 27 7.94 -16.90 3.71
C ASN A 27 7.63 -15.64 4.52
N LEU A 28 8.57 -14.73 4.59
CA LEU A 28 8.41 -13.44 5.24
C LEU A 28 8.12 -12.38 4.19
N TYR A 29 7.07 -11.60 4.40
CA TYR A 29 6.71 -10.45 3.58
C TYR A 29 6.59 -9.21 4.47
N ALA A 30 7.11 -8.09 4.00
CA ALA A 30 6.83 -6.80 4.61
C ALA A 30 5.63 -6.16 3.88
N VAL A 31 4.74 -5.56 4.64
CA VAL A 31 3.64 -4.73 4.14
C VAL A 31 3.64 -3.42 4.90
N GLY A 32 3.21 -2.34 4.27
CA GLY A 32 3.26 -1.02 4.87
C GLY A 32 2.04 -0.16 4.61
N PHE A 33 1.98 0.94 5.35
CA PHE A 33 1.09 2.05 5.09
C PHE A 33 1.86 3.35 5.33
N TYR A 34 1.67 4.34 4.45
CA TYR A 34 2.33 5.62 4.56
C TYR A 34 1.42 6.77 4.10
N ASN A 35 1.20 7.74 4.98
CA ASN A 35 0.54 8.98 4.60
C ASN A 35 1.53 9.88 3.85
N GLN A 36 1.17 10.30 2.64
CA GLN A 36 2.02 11.12 1.77
C GLN A 36 2.02 12.60 2.16
N GLU A 37 1.26 12.98 3.20
CA GLU A 37 1.18 14.37 3.70
C GLU A 37 0.87 15.37 2.57
N ASN A 38 -0.25 15.14 1.87
CA ASN A 38 -0.69 15.93 0.72
C ASN A 38 0.33 15.93 -0.44
N LEU A 39 0.45 14.80 -1.12
CA LEU A 39 1.26 14.70 -2.34
C LEU A 39 0.46 15.28 -3.51
N PHE A 40 0.64 16.57 -3.75
CA PHE A 40 0.05 17.33 -4.85
C PHE A 40 1.13 17.70 -5.88
N ASP A 41 0.73 17.81 -7.15
CA ASP A 41 1.56 18.43 -8.17
C ASP A 41 1.48 19.98 -8.07
N THR A 42 1.66 20.69 -9.16
CA THR A 42 1.66 22.17 -9.17
C THR A 42 0.56 22.73 -10.07
N CYS A 43 -0.36 21.88 -10.52
CA CYS A 43 -1.47 22.22 -11.41
C CYS A 43 -2.79 22.14 -10.63
N HIS A 44 -3.75 22.95 -11.03
CA HIS A 44 -5.10 22.91 -10.47
C HIS A 44 -5.94 21.85 -11.17
N ASP A 45 -6.55 20.96 -10.39
CA ASP A 45 -7.52 20.01 -10.89
C ASP A 45 -8.93 20.61 -10.84
N GLU A 46 -9.62 20.61 -11.98
CA GLU A 46 -10.96 21.19 -12.11
C GLU A 46 -11.93 20.58 -11.09
N GLY A 47 -12.64 21.43 -10.35
CA GLY A 47 -13.62 21.04 -9.35
C GLY A 47 -13.02 20.61 -7.99
N LYS A 48 -11.71 20.69 -7.83
CA LYS A 48 -11.03 20.39 -6.55
C LYS A 48 -10.64 21.66 -5.81
N ASN A 49 -10.45 21.55 -4.50
CA ASN A 49 -10.02 22.64 -3.64
C ASN A 49 -8.55 22.47 -3.25
N ASP A 50 -7.68 22.49 -4.26
CA ASP A 50 -6.24 22.23 -4.20
C ASP A 50 -5.39 23.52 -4.28
N TYR A 51 -6.03 24.68 -4.19
CA TYR A 51 -5.42 26.00 -4.42
C TYR A 51 -4.19 26.29 -3.54
N GLU A 52 -4.04 25.62 -2.41
CA GLU A 52 -2.86 25.74 -1.53
C GLU A 52 -1.60 25.14 -2.15
N TYR A 53 -1.76 24.23 -3.12
CA TYR A 53 -0.68 23.51 -3.78
C TYR A 53 -0.32 24.08 -5.16
N LEU A 54 -0.60 25.35 -5.37
CA LEU A 54 -0.26 26.05 -6.62
C LEU A 54 0.97 26.93 -6.46
N PRO A 55 1.68 27.24 -7.57
CA PRO A 55 2.85 28.14 -7.56
C PRO A 55 2.55 29.50 -6.96
N ALA A 56 1.35 30.05 -7.15
CA ALA A 56 0.92 31.31 -6.56
C ALA A 56 0.85 31.29 -5.01
N LYS A 57 0.79 30.12 -4.40
CA LYS A 57 0.86 29.90 -2.94
C LYS A 57 2.24 29.41 -2.48
N GLY A 58 3.21 29.43 -3.36
CA GLY A 58 4.58 29.04 -3.09
C GLY A 58 4.84 27.53 -3.12
N TRP A 59 3.88 26.73 -3.62
CA TRP A 59 4.09 25.32 -3.97
C TRP A 59 4.57 25.24 -5.42
N ASN A 60 5.85 25.06 -5.63
CA ASN A 60 6.48 25.11 -6.95
C ASN A 60 7.13 23.78 -7.32
N GLY A 61 7.55 23.66 -8.60
CA GLY A 61 8.14 22.43 -9.13
C GLY A 61 9.35 21.94 -8.35
N MET A 62 10.16 22.82 -7.76
CA MET A 62 11.29 22.41 -6.92
C MET A 62 10.84 21.74 -5.63
N LYS A 63 9.83 22.29 -4.96
CA LYS A 63 9.23 21.67 -3.75
C LYS A 63 8.59 20.34 -4.07
N TYR A 64 7.83 20.27 -5.16
CA TYR A 64 7.21 19.04 -5.64
C TYR A 64 8.25 17.94 -5.92
N THR A 65 9.27 18.26 -6.73
CA THR A 65 10.34 17.30 -7.05
C THR A 65 11.10 16.83 -5.81
N ASN A 66 11.38 17.73 -4.87
CA ASN A 66 12.03 17.37 -3.61
C ASN A 66 11.15 16.45 -2.77
N LYS A 67 9.83 16.71 -2.72
CA LYS A 67 8.89 15.87 -2.01
C LYS A 67 8.82 14.46 -2.63
N LEU A 68 8.66 14.35 -3.95
CA LEU A 68 8.69 13.08 -4.67
C LEU A 68 9.94 12.25 -4.35
N ARG A 69 11.12 12.88 -4.42
CA ARG A 69 12.40 12.22 -4.13
C ARG A 69 12.44 11.68 -2.69
N ASN A 70 12.02 12.48 -1.71
CA ASN A 70 12.06 12.12 -0.30
C ASN A 70 11.03 11.01 0.00
N MET A 71 9.81 11.10 -0.55
CA MET A 71 8.79 10.08 -0.40
C MET A 71 9.23 8.77 -1.05
N ALA A 72 9.76 8.80 -2.27
CA ALA A 72 10.26 7.60 -2.94
C ALA A 72 11.37 6.91 -2.15
N LYS A 73 12.27 7.68 -1.53
CA LYS A 73 13.30 7.12 -0.65
C LYS A 73 12.68 6.47 0.58
N ALA A 74 11.78 7.16 1.28
CA ALA A 74 11.12 6.63 2.47
C ALA A 74 10.36 5.32 2.16
N LEU A 75 9.57 5.30 1.08
CA LEU A 75 8.82 4.13 0.64
C LEU A 75 9.73 2.96 0.24
N ALA A 76 10.85 3.24 -0.42
CA ALA A 76 11.82 2.22 -0.79
C ALA A 76 12.57 1.67 0.43
N ASP A 77 12.79 2.45 1.47
CA ASP A 77 13.47 2.01 2.70
C ASP A 77 12.56 1.15 3.60
N MET A 78 11.23 1.23 3.45
CA MET A 78 10.29 0.45 4.25
C MET A 78 10.50 -1.06 4.08
N GLY A 79 10.55 -1.77 5.22
CA GLY A 79 10.71 -3.23 5.27
C GLY A 79 12.11 -3.75 4.95
N THR A 80 13.08 -2.85 4.69
CA THR A 80 14.44 -3.25 4.31
C THR A 80 15.30 -3.71 5.48
N ASP A 81 14.91 -3.41 6.69
CA ASP A 81 15.57 -3.91 7.90
C ASP A 81 15.52 -5.44 8.00
N LYS A 82 14.44 -6.06 7.52
CA LYS A 82 14.25 -7.51 7.46
C LYS A 82 14.41 -8.08 6.04
N LEU A 83 14.07 -7.30 5.02
CA LEU A 83 14.06 -7.71 3.63
C LEU A 83 14.87 -6.72 2.76
N PRO A 84 16.18 -6.62 2.94
CA PRO A 84 17.01 -5.55 2.38
C PRO A 84 17.00 -5.48 0.84
N LYS A 85 16.75 -6.60 0.16
CA LYS A 85 16.73 -6.64 -1.30
C LYS A 85 15.39 -6.29 -1.92
N VAL A 86 14.29 -6.56 -1.22
CA VAL A 86 12.94 -6.47 -1.81
C VAL A 86 12.05 -5.42 -1.13
N GLY A 87 12.26 -5.13 0.17
CA GLY A 87 11.41 -4.22 0.93
C GLY A 87 9.96 -4.72 1.06
N CYS A 88 9.00 -3.81 1.02
CA CYS A 88 7.59 -4.15 1.11
C CYS A 88 7.07 -4.82 -0.17
N ALA A 89 6.22 -5.84 0.01
CA ALA A 89 5.44 -6.44 -1.07
C ALA A 89 4.38 -5.46 -1.58
N PHE A 90 3.76 -4.72 -0.65
CA PHE A 90 2.88 -3.61 -0.97
C PHE A 90 2.84 -2.57 0.16
N ILE A 91 2.41 -1.36 -0.19
CA ILE A 91 2.25 -0.22 0.72
C ILE A 91 0.95 0.49 0.38
N GLY A 92 0.03 0.60 1.34
CA GLY A 92 -1.11 1.50 1.24
C GLY A 92 -0.65 2.94 1.35
N LEU A 93 -1.13 3.82 0.50
CA LEU A 93 -0.83 5.24 0.50
C LEU A 93 -2.11 6.03 0.77
N SER A 94 -1.98 7.14 1.46
CA SER A 94 -3.04 8.14 1.62
C SER A 94 -2.54 9.54 1.32
N GLU A 95 -3.48 10.46 1.08
CA GLU A 95 -3.20 11.86 0.72
C GLU A 95 -2.40 11.99 -0.58
N VAL A 96 -2.83 11.24 -1.58
CA VAL A 96 -2.33 11.27 -2.94
C VAL A 96 -3.35 12.02 -3.79
N GLU A 97 -2.91 12.95 -4.62
CA GLU A 97 -3.80 13.75 -5.46
C GLU A 97 -4.41 12.93 -6.60
N ASN A 98 -3.59 12.49 -7.55
CA ASN A 98 -4.07 11.92 -8.81
C ASN A 98 -3.08 10.90 -9.39
N HIS A 99 -3.39 10.38 -10.59
CA HIS A 99 -2.52 9.46 -11.31
C HIS A 99 -1.17 10.07 -11.65
N LYS A 100 -1.12 11.35 -12.00
CA LYS A 100 0.12 12.03 -12.39
C LYS A 100 1.16 12.00 -11.27
N VAL A 101 0.77 12.34 -10.04
CA VAL A 101 1.71 12.31 -8.91
C VAL A 101 2.21 10.90 -8.61
N LEU A 102 1.39 9.88 -8.85
CA LEU A 102 1.78 8.48 -8.69
C LEU A 102 2.74 8.02 -9.78
N ASP A 103 2.52 8.42 -11.04
CA ASP A 103 3.44 8.17 -12.14
C ASP A 103 4.81 8.81 -11.86
N ASP A 104 4.80 10.08 -11.48
CA ASP A 104 6.03 10.80 -11.11
C ASP A 104 6.74 10.17 -9.90
N LEU A 105 5.98 9.61 -8.95
CA LEU A 105 6.51 8.96 -7.76
C LEU A 105 7.22 7.63 -8.09
N ILE A 106 6.57 6.74 -8.88
CA ILE A 106 7.16 5.44 -9.21
C ILE A 106 8.35 5.55 -10.17
N GLU A 107 8.45 6.64 -10.92
CA GLU A 107 9.60 6.94 -11.79
C GLU A 107 10.83 7.42 -11.00
N GLN A 108 10.70 7.77 -9.70
CA GLN A 108 11.87 8.07 -8.88
C GLN A 108 12.77 6.86 -8.75
N ALA A 109 14.08 7.06 -8.87
CA ALA A 109 15.09 5.99 -8.97
C ALA A 109 14.93 4.86 -7.94
N PRO A 110 14.66 5.09 -6.63
CA PRO A 110 14.54 4.02 -5.65
C PRO A 110 13.33 3.09 -5.89
N LEU A 111 12.20 3.61 -6.35
CA LEU A 111 10.99 2.83 -6.62
C LEU A 111 11.05 2.19 -8.01
N LYS A 112 11.60 2.92 -8.99
CA LYS A 112 11.83 2.42 -10.34
C LYS A 112 12.75 1.19 -10.35
N ALA A 113 13.82 1.22 -9.55
CA ALA A 113 14.75 0.09 -9.40
C ALA A 113 14.07 -1.18 -8.87
N ARG A 114 12.95 -1.07 -8.15
CA ARG A 114 12.13 -2.18 -7.66
C ARG A 114 10.96 -2.53 -8.56
N ASN A 115 10.83 -1.86 -9.71
CA ASN A 115 9.72 -2.02 -10.65
C ASN A 115 8.35 -1.89 -9.97
N MET A 116 8.23 -0.96 -9.01
CA MET A 116 6.96 -0.74 -8.30
C MET A 116 5.86 -0.30 -9.25
N LYS A 117 4.64 -0.79 -8.98
CA LYS A 117 3.42 -0.44 -9.69
C LYS A 117 2.41 0.08 -8.68
N TYR A 118 1.34 0.71 -9.16
CA TYR A 118 0.28 1.17 -8.28
C TYR A 118 -1.13 0.85 -8.80
N CYS A 119 -2.09 0.88 -7.88
CA CYS A 119 -3.52 0.93 -8.17
C CYS A 119 -4.08 2.20 -7.52
N HIS A 120 -4.89 2.92 -8.28
CA HIS A 120 -5.57 4.13 -7.83
C HIS A 120 -6.92 4.23 -8.54
N ILE A 121 -7.92 4.78 -7.85
CA ILE A 121 -9.21 5.16 -8.41
C ILE A 121 -9.53 6.52 -7.81
N GLU A 122 -9.79 7.49 -8.68
CA GLU A 122 -10.14 8.85 -8.30
C GLU A 122 -11.42 8.86 -7.46
N GLY A 123 -11.37 9.53 -6.33
CA GLY A 123 -12.46 9.64 -5.39
C GLY A 123 -13.15 11.01 -5.42
N PRO A 124 -14.27 11.12 -4.72
CA PRO A 124 -15.07 12.34 -4.68
C PRO A 124 -14.59 13.37 -3.64
N ASP A 125 -13.44 13.19 -3.02
CA ASP A 125 -12.95 14.14 -2.01
C ASP A 125 -12.76 15.53 -2.64
N ARG A 126 -13.28 16.57 -1.97
CA ARG A 126 -13.27 17.95 -2.47
C ARG A 126 -11.87 18.56 -2.55
N ARG A 127 -10.92 18.08 -1.75
CA ARG A 127 -9.54 18.55 -1.79
C ARG A 127 -8.76 17.89 -2.91
N GLY A 128 -9.30 16.81 -3.49
CA GLY A 128 -8.60 16.01 -4.48
C GLY A 128 -7.56 15.08 -3.89
N ILE A 129 -7.80 14.55 -2.68
CA ILE A 129 -6.90 13.54 -2.09
C ILE A 129 -7.55 12.18 -2.00
N ASP A 130 -6.80 11.18 -2.33
CA ASP A 130 -7.25 9.80 -2.41
C ASP A 130 -6.34 8.82 -1.66
N CYS A 131 -6.75 7.56 -1.68
CA CYS A 131 -5.91 6.42 -1.31
C CYS A 131 -5.35 5.76 -2.56
N ALA A 132 -4.12 5.26 -2.46
CA ALA A 132 -3.50 4.45 -3.50
C ALA A 132 -2.87 3.19 -2.90
N PHE A 133 -2.56 2.23 -3.75
CA PHE A 133 -1.92 0.97 -3.38
C PHE A 133 -0.68 0.78 -4.25
N LEU A 134 0.49 0.90 -3.63
CA LEU A 134 1.79 0.68 -4.27
C LEU A 134 2.22 -0.77 -4.04
N TYR A 135 2.69 -1.47 -5.07
CA TYR A 135 3.05 -2.89 -4.93
C TYR A 135 4.23 -3.29 -5.82
N ASN A 136 4.93 -4.33 -5.37
CA ASN A 136 5.95 -5.01 -6.16
C ASN A 136 5.30 -6.17 -6.92
N PRO A 137 5.25 -6.14 -8.27
CA PRO A 137 4.56 -7.16 -9.06
C PRO A 137 5.24 -8.54 -9.01
N SER A 138 6.48 -8.61 -8.52
CA SER A 138 7.15 -9.90 -8.28
C SER A 138 6.68 -10.59 -6.99
N LEU A 139 6.00 -9.86 -6.10
CA LEU A 139 5.57 -10.35 -4.79
C LEU A 139 4.05 -10.36 -4.62
N PHE A 140 3.35 -9.49 -5.34
CA PHE A 140 1.91 -9.35 -5.27
C PHE A 140 1.30 -9.24 -6.69
N SER A 141 0.33 -10.09 -7.00
CA SER A 141 -0.39 -10.08 -8.27
C SER A 141 -1.80 -9.51 -8.07
N VAL A 142 -2.09 -8.38 -8.69
CA VAL A 142 -3.41 -7.72 -8.60
C VAL A 142 -4.42 -8.45 -9.46
N LYS A 143 -5.59 -8.82 -8.89
CA LYS A 143 -6.72 -9.46 -9.59
C LYS A 143 -7.90 -8.50 -9.78
N ASN A 144 -8.18 -7.65 -8.80
CA ASN A 144 -9.31 -6.72 -8.84
C ASN A 144 -9.06 -5.48 -7.99
N VAL A 145 -9.53 -4.33 -8.47
CA VAL A 145 -9.46 -3.05 -7.75
C VAL A 145 -10.83 -2.40 -7.76
N LYS A 146 -11.28 -1.92 -6.59
CA LYS A 146 -12.55 -1.19 -6.43
C LYS A 146 -12.40 -0.06 -5.45
N LEU A 147 -13.06 1.06 -5.71
CA LEU A 147 -13.32 2.09 -4.72
C LEU A 147 -14.72 1.87 -4.15
N VAL A 148 -14.81 1.62 -2.85
CA VAL A 148 -16.08 1.55 -2.12
C VAL A 148 -16.35 2.93 -1.56
N PRO A 149 -17.41 3.63 -2.01
CA PRO A 149 -17.68 4.99 -1.55
C PRO A 149 -18.07 4.98 -0.07
N TYR A 150 -17.63 6.00 0.65
CA TYR A 150 -18.11 6.31 1.99
C TYR A 150 -19.05 7.51 1.90
N VAL A 151 -20.30 7.32 2.28
CA VAL A 151 -21.33 8.36 2.28
C VAL A 151 -21.73 8.64 3.72
N GLN A 152 -21.55 9.87 4.15
CA GLN A 152 -21.96 10.30 5.49
C GLN A 152 -23.43 10.70 5.46
N GLU A 153 -24.31 9.92 6.09
CA GLU A 153 -25.78 10.10 6.05
C GLU A 153 -26.29 11.35 6.78
N LYS A 154 -25.48 11.95 7.65
CA LYS A 154 -25.91 13.04 8.55
C LYS A 154 -25.75 14.48 8.00
N ALA A 155 -25.27 14.66 6.80
CA ALA A 155 -25.30 15.99 6.17
C ALA A 155 -26.73 16.30 5.72
N LYS A 156 -27.44 17.14 6.47
CA LYS A 156 -28.88 17.41 6.31
C LYS A 156 -29.31 17.91 4.92
N ASP A 157 -28.39 18.39 4.07
CA ASP A 157 -28.73 19.00 2.78
C ASP A 157 -27.80 18.65 1.59
N SER A 158 -26.78 17.88 1.79
CA SER A 158 -25.96 17.35 0.69
C SER A 158 -25.18 16.12 1.15
N ALA A 159 -25.17 15.09 0.34
CA ALA A 159 -24.28 13.95 0.58
C ALA A 159 -22.83 14.46 0.64
N TYR A 160 -22.22 14.42 1.83
CA TYR A 160 -20.83 14.76 2.00
C TYR A 160 -20.01 13.57 1.54
N TYR A 161 -19.47 13.68 0.35
CA TYR A 161 -18.56 12.69 -0.18
C TYR A 161 -17.13 12.99 0.29
N THR A 162 -16.52 12.02 0.90
CA THR A 162 -15.10 12.02 1.20
C THR A 162 -14.45 10.85 0.47
N ARG A 163 -13.13 10.70 0.62
CA ARG A 163 -12.39 9.55 0.07
C ARG A 163 -13.03 8.24 0.50
N GLY A 164 -13.21 7.34 -0.44
CA GLY A 164 -13.72 6.00 -0.21
C GLY A 164 -12.65 5.04 0.31
N PHE A 165 -13.00 3.77 0.36
CA PHE A 165 -12.10 2.68 0.71
C PHE A 165 -11.58 2.03 -0.57
N LEU A 166 -10.28 2.18 -0.85
CA LEU A 166 -9.66 1.50 -1.97
C LEU A 166 -9.43 0.04 -1.61
N THR A 167 -10.16 -0.85 -2.26
CA THR A 167 -10.07 -2.30 -2.04
C THR A 167 -9.32 -2.94 -3.19
N VAL A 168 -8.24 -3.64 -2.88
CA VAL A 168 -7.43 -4.40 -3.84
C VAL A 168 -7.48 -5.86 -3.47
N ARG A 169 -7.90 -6.71 -4.41
CA ARG A 169 -7.80 -8.16 -4.30
C ARG A 169 -6.68 -8.66 -5.19
N GLY A 170 -5.92 -9.60 -4.69
CA GLY A 170 -4.78 -10.16 -5.40
C GLY A 170 -4.29 -11.44 -4.78
N GLU A 171 -3.10 -11.83 -5.20
CA GLU A 171 -2.44 -13.05 -4.73
C GLU A 171 -1.04 -12.74 -4.22
N MET A 172 -0.69 -13.30 -3.08
CA MET A 172 0.64 -13.23 -2.49
C MET A 172 1.02 -14.60 -1.94
N ALA A 173 2.15 -15.14 -2.35
CA ALA A 173 2.63 -16.47 -1.95
C ALA A 173 1.67 -17.63 -2.27
N GLY A 174 0.85 -17.51 -3.31
CA GLY A 174 -0.17 -18.51 -3.68
C GLY A 174 -1.48 -18.40 -2.90
N GLU A 175 -1.61 -17.41 -2.03
CA GLU A 175 -2.80 -17.17 -1.22
C GLU A 175 -3.59 -15.95 -1.74
N ASP A 176 -4.91 -16.04 -1.74
CA ASP A 176 -5.79 -14.91 -2.05
C ASP A 176 -5.77 -13.90 -0.90
N VAL A 177 -5.45 -12.66 -1.22
CA VAL A 177 -5.34 -11.56 -0.26
C VAL A 177 -6.26 -10.42 -0.67
N ALA A 178 -7.00 -9.88 0.30
CA ALA A 178 -7.76 -8.65 0.15
C ALA A 178 -7.16 -7.55 1.04
N VAL A 179 -6.85 -6.40 0.45
CA VAL A 179 -6.31 -5.24 1.15
C VAL A 179 -7.28 -4.08 1.00
N ILE A 180 -7.56 -3.41 2.10
CA ILE A 180 -8.37 -2.19 2.12
C ILE A 180 -7.48 -1.06 2.58
N VAL A 181 -7.28 -0.07 1.71
CA VAL A 181 -6.58 1.17 2.05
C VAL A 181 -7.63 2.23 2.36
N CYS A 182 -7.55 2.81 3.55
CA CYS A 182 -8.48 3.82 4.01
C CYS A 182 -7.75 4.97 4.72
N HIS A 183 -8.33 6.16 4.60
CA HIS A 183 -7.85 7.36 5.26
C HIS A 183 -9.00 8.03 6.02
N TRP A 184 -9.03 7.81 7.32
CA TRP A 184 -10.09 8.33 8.19
C TRP A 184 -10.05 9.85 8.29
N PRO A 185 -11.22 10.50 8.47
CA PRO A 185 -11.29 11.94 8.76
C PRO A 185 -10.44 12.32 9.97
N SER A 186 -9.75 13.47 9.89
CA SER A 186 -8.94 13.96 10.99
C SER A 186 -9.82 14.38 12.18
N ARG A 187 -9.23 14.37 13.37
CA ARG A 187 -9.92 14.81 14.60
C ARG A 187 -10.08 16.34 14.72
N PHE A 188 -9.58 17.09 13.75
CA PHE A 188 -9.53 18.56 13.80
C PHE A 188 -10.89 19.22 13.92
N SER A 189 -11.94 18.60 13.38
CA SER A 189 -13.32 19.12 13.41
C SER A 189 -14.12 18.78 14.67
N GLY A 190 -13.50 18.24 15.72
CA GLY A 190 -14.13 17.93 17.00
C GLY A 190 -14.97 16.63 17.02
N PRO A 191 -15.66 16.34 18.16
CA PRO A 191 -16.35 15.06 18.37
C PRO A 191 -17.59 14.84 17.49
N PHE A 192 -18.15 15.88 16.90
CA PHE A 192 -19.36 15.80 16.05
C PHE A 192 -19.20 14.89 14.82
N TYR A 193 -17.97 14.67 14.35
CA TYR A 193 -17.69 13.81 13.21
C TYR A 193 -17.37 12.36 13.59
N ARG A 194 -17.33 12.05 14.91
CA ARG A 194 -17.01 10.69 15.40
C ARG A 194 -18.23 9.80 15.62
N GLU A 195 -19.41 10.41 15.88
CA GLU A 195 -20.62 9.66 16.20
C GLU A 195 -21.36 9.13 14.95
N SER A 196 -20.81 9.38 13.78
CA SER A 196 -21.38 9.00 12.49
C SER A 196 -20.59 7.94 11.73
N GLY A 197 -19.64 7.27 12.40
CA GLY A 197 -18.87 6.17 11.84
C GLY A 197 -19.25 4.84 12.47
#